data_af1a9a5b7f4cb56a31b4d2d1663bd65d
#
_entry.id   af1a9a5b7f4cb56a31b4d2d1663bd65d
#
_cell.length_a   1.000
_cell.length_b   1.000
_cell.length_c   1.000
_cell.angle_alpha   90.00
_cell.angle_beta   90.00
_cell.angle_gamma   90.00
#
_symmetry.space_group_name_H-M   'P 1'
#
loop_
_entity.id
_entity.type
_entity.pdbx_description
1 polymer ?
#
loop_
_entity_poly.entity_id
_entity_poly.type
_entity_poly.pdbx_seq_one_letter_code
_entity_poly.pdbx_strand_id
1 'polypeptide(L)'
;GTATLIGDPPNIIIGSKVSLTFNQFAANLFIPVALSVAATLLLIWATNREKFKPINTNLAKLFTIQLLLDKIRMEFLNTAIDRKLLIKALTCLTIALILFVTQTITKLSPGVVALMMAMFLLCIAKVDVEHMLQEVEWSTLLFFAGLFILVGVLEHKGVIEWIAHHVFLKIGGNPYVMVLTVLWVSGIVSGFLDNIPFTITMIPIVKVMMEASPVPNNILWWALSLGACFGGNLTMIGASANIVSVGIAKQCNVNISFFEFMKTSALITIMTLVISSIYLCLYLWVSL
;
A
#
# COMPACT_ATOMS: atom_id res chain seq x y z
N GLY A 1 -4.09 -0.25 -2.61
CA GLY A 1 -2.71 0.20 -2.67
C GLY A 1 -1.80 -0.80 -3.34
N THR A 2 -1.75 -2.03 -2.87
CA THR A 2 -0.77 -3.09 -3.21
C THR A 2 -0.67 -3.43 -4.71
N ALA A 3 -1.76 -3.31 -5.48
CA ALA A 3 -1.81 -3.76 -6.88
C ALA A 3 -0.97 -2.94 -7.86
N THR A 4 -0.59 -1.72 -7.53
CA THR A 4 0.08 -0.80 -8.45
C THR A 4 1.29 -0.13 -7.81
N LEU A 5 2.19 0.36 -8.66
CA LEU A 5 3.40 1.05 -8.22
C LEU A 5 3.11 2.25 -7.30
N ILE A 6 2.08 3.04 -7.62
CA ILE A 6 1.75 4.29 -6.91
C ILE A 6 0.71 4.11 -5.80
N GLY A 7 0.19 2.90 -5.64
CA GLY A 7 -0.92 2.64 -4.72
C GLY A 7 -0.52 2.58 -3.26
N ASP A 8 0.74 2.26 -2.97
CA ASP A 8 1.27 2.12 -1.61
C ASP A 8 2.74 2.56 -1.58
N PRO A 9 3.18 3.31 -0.57
CA PRO A 9 4.57 3.77 -0.46
C PRO A 9 5.64 2.69 -0.59
N PRO A 10 5.53 1.49 -0.01
CA PRO A 10 6.46 0.39 -0.25
C PRO A 10 6.71 0.11 -1.73
N ASN A 11 5.66 0.09 -2.54
CA ASN A 11 5.76 -0.17 -3.97
C ASN A 11 6.51 0.93 -4.71
N ILE A 12 6.25 2.20 -4.36
CA ILE A 12 6.97 3.35 -4.92
C ILE A 12 8.46 3.23 -4.64
N ILE A 13 8.82 2.85 -3.41
CA ILE A 13 10.22 2.72 -2.98
C ILE A 13 10.90 1.57 -3.70
N ILE A 14 10.29 0.38 -3.74
CA ILE A 14 10.80 -0.78 -4.49
C ILE A 14 10.98 -0.38 -5.95
N GLY A 15 9.93 0.13 -6.59
CA GLY A 15 9.98 0.47 -8.01
C GLY A 15 11.03 1.50 -8.37
N SER A 16 11.21 2.53 -7.53
CA SER A 16 12.23 3.57 -7.74
C SER A 16 13.66 3.06 -7.56
N LYS A 17 13.90 2.16 -6.59
CA LYS A 17 15.23 1.63 -6.26
C LYS A 17 15.71 0.53 -7.21
N VAL A 18 14.78 -0.21 -7.83
CA VAL A 18 15.11 -1.32 -8.76
C VAL A 18 14.59 -1.10 -10.18
N SER A 19 14.14 0.12 -10.48
CA SER A 19 13.69 0.55 -11.82
C SER A 19 12.54 -0.30 -12.38
N LEU A 20 11.65 -0.81 -11.51
CA LEU A 20 10.45 -1.52 -11.91
C LEU A 20 9.37 -0.53 -12.34
N THR A 21 8.68 -0.86 -13.44
CA THR A 21 7.68 0.02 -14.03
C THR A 21 6.29 -0.18 -13.45
N PHE A 22 5.41 0.81 -13.65
CA PHE A 22 4.00 0.72 -13.27
C PHE A 22 3.32 -0.53 -13.85
N ASN A 23 3.56 -0.82 -15.13
CA ASN A 23 2.96 -1.96 -15.82
C ASN A 23 3.44 -3.30 -15.26
N GLN A 24 4.70 -3.39 -14.82
CA GLN A 24 5.22 -4.60 -14.18
C GLN A 24 4.55 -4.86 -12.84
N PHE A 25 4.34 -3.81 -12.02
CA PHE A 25 3.57 -3.93 -10.79
C PHE A 25 2.14 -4.37 -11.06
N ALA A 26 1.43 -3.70 -11.95
CA ALA A 26 0.05 -4.04 -12.29
C ALA A 26 -0.08 -5.47 -12.82
N ALA A 27 0.79 -5.89 -13.74
CA ALA A 27 0.75 -7.23 -14.34
C ALA A 27 1.00 -8.35 -13.33
N ASN A 28 1.92 -8.14 -12.36
CA ASN A 28 2.30 -9.20 -11.42
C ASN A 28 1.49 -9.17 -10.12
N LEU A 29 0.96 -8.03 -9.68
CA LEU A 29 0.28 -7.91 -8.39
C LEU A 29 -1.24 -7.82 -8.49
N PHE A 30 -1.81 -7.50 -9.64
CA PHE A 30 -3.25 -7.33 -9.79
C PHE A 30 -4.02 -8.60 -9.41
N ILE A 31 -3.58 -9.77 -9.89
CA ILE A 31 -4.29 -11.04 -9.65
C ILE A 31 -4.32 -11.40 -8.15
N PRO A 32 -3.17 -11.51 -7.44
CA PRO A 32 -3.20 -11.87 -6.02
C PRO A 32 -3.93 -10.83 -5.17
N VAL A 33 -3.87 -9.55 -5.54
CA VAL A 33 -4.61 -8.49 -4.82
C VAL A 33 -6.11 -8.60 -5.07
N ALA A 34 -6.56 -8.81 -6.31
CA ALA A 34 -7.98 -8.98 -6.63
C ALA A 34 -8.57 -10.20 -5.90
N LEU A 35 -7.85 -11.32 -5.87
CA LEU A 35 -8.25 -12.52 -5.12
C LEU A 35 -8.32 -12.25 -3.61
N SER A 36 -7.34 -11.51 -3.06
CA SER A 36 -7.31 -11.12 -1.65
C SER A 36 -8.48 -10.21 -1.28
N VAL A 37 -8.82 -9.25 -2.13
CA VAL A 37 -9.99 -8.36 -1.92
C VAL A 37 -11.28 -9.18 -1.96
N ALA A 38 -11.45 -10.05 -2.95
CA ALA A 38 -12.63 -10.90 -3.06
C ALA A 38 -12.79 -11.82 -1.84
N ALA A 39 -11.70 -12.47 -1.41
CA ALA A 39 -11.69 -13.31 -0.23
C ALA A 39 -12.01 -12.52 1.07
N THR A 40 -11.47 -11.30 1.20
CA THR A 40 -11.75 -10.42 2.35
C THR A 40 -13.22 -10.02 2.39
N LEU A 41 -13.81 -9.64 1.26
CA LEU A 41 -15.23 -9.29 1.18
C LEU A 41 -16.13 -10.49 1.52
N LEU A 42 -15.78 -11.68 1.01
CA LEU A 42 -16.49 -12.92 1.34
C LEU A 42 -16.38 -13.26 2.84
N LEU A 43 -15.20 -13.09 3.43
CA LEU A 43 -15.00 -13.30 4.87
C LEU A 43 -15.86 -12.35 5.69
N ILE A 44 -15.83 -11.05 5.37
CA ILE A 44 -16.65 -10.03 6.06
C ILE A 44 -18.13 -10.34 5.91
N TRP A 45 -18.57 -10.71 4.73
CA TRP A 45 -19.96 -11.11 4.49
C TRP A 45 -20.35 -12.35 5.30
N ALA A 46 -19.52 -13.39 5.31
CA ALA A 46 -19.79 -14.63 6.03
C ALA A 46 -19.83 -14.42 7.56
N THR A 47 -18.91 -13.64 8.11
CA THR A 47 -18.83 -13.38 9.55
C THR A 47 -19.91 -12.42 10.06
N ASN A 48 -20.43 -11.53 9.21
CA ASN A 48 -21.43 -10.53 9.58
C ASN A 48 -22.78 -10.74 8.88
N ARG A 49 -23.06 -11.92 8.40
CA ARG A 49 -24.27 -12.23 7.61
C ARG A 49 -25.57 -11.77 8.28
N GLU A 50 -25.66 -11.91 9.60
CA GLU A 50 -26.83 -11.47 10.38
C GLU A 50 -27.03 -9.94 10.35
N LYS A 51 -25.93 -9.18 10.33
CA LYS A 51 -25.97 -7.70 10.28
C LYS A 51 -26.37 -7.17 8.91
N PHE A 52 -26.19 -7.98 7.85
CA PHE A 52 -26.58 -7.62 6.48
C PHE A 52 -28.02 -8.04 6.12
N LYS A 53 -28.77 -8.63 7.06
CA LYS A 53 -30.19 -8.89 6.84
C LYS A 53 -30.92 -7.55 6.69
N PRO A 54 -31.73 -7.34 5.64
CA PRO A 54 -32.48 -6.10 5.48
C PRO A 54 -33.43 -5.91 6.67
N ILE A 55 -33.32 -4.76 7.33
CA ILE A 55 -34.26 -4.38 8.39
C ILE A 55 -35.61 -4.16 7.74
N ASN A 56 -36.53 -5.06 7.98
CA ASN A 56 -37.84 -5.12 7.30
C ASN A 56 -38.87 -4.18 7.96
N THR A 57 -38.50 -2.93 8.24
CA THR A 57 -39.43 -1.91 8.73
C THR A 57 -39.41 -0.71 7.81
N ASN A 58 -40.45 -0.52 7.02
CA ASN A 58 -40.59 0.60 6.07
C ASN A 58 -40.47 1.97 6.76
N LEU A 59 -40.87 2.10 8.02
CA LEU A 59 -40.70 3.31 8.85
C LEU A 59 -39.25 3.58 9.19
N ALA A 60 -38.48 2.58 9.59
CA ALA A 60 -37.04 2.75 9.90
C ALA A 60 -36.25 3.15 8.63
N LYS A 61 -36.62 2.60 7.46
CA LYS A 61 -36.04 2.98 6.18
C LYS A 61 -36.29 4.43 5.82
N LEU A 62 -37.54 4.91 5.99
CA LEU A 62 -37.91 6.30 5.71
C LEU A 62 -37.17 7.26 6.65
N PHE A 63 -37.06 6.94 7.94
CA PHE A 63 -36.34 7.76 8.91
C PHE A 63 -34.82 7.79 8.63
N THR A 64 -34.23 6.66 8.28
CA THR A 64 -32.81 6.57 7.90
C THR A 64 -32.52 7.34 6.60
N ILE A 65 -33.40 7.26 5.60
CA ILE A 65 -33.30 8.02 4.36
C ILE A 65 -33.40 9.52 4.63
N GLN A 66 -34.30 9.93 5.50
CA GLN A 66 -34.49 11.34 5.83
C GLN A 66 -33.28 11.91 6.58
N LEU A 67 -32.73 11.18 7.57
CA LEU A 67 -31.48 11.56 8.27
C LEU A 67 -30.27 11.60 7.33
N LEU A 68 -30.18 10.66 6.39
CA LEU A 68 -29.12 10.65 5.38
C LEU A 68 -29.23 11.84 4.43
N LEU A 69 -30.45 12.15 3.98
CA LEU A 69 -30.71 13.32 3.11
C LEU A 69 -30.42 14.63 3.82
N ASP A 70 -30.78 14.76 5.10
CA ASP A 70 -30.46 15.95 5.89
C ASP A 70 -28.96 16.09 6.14
N LYS A 71 -28.26 14.99 6.43
CA LYS A 71 -26.79 14.99 6.58
C LYS A 71 -26.09 15.37 5.26
N ILE A 72 -26.48 14.76 4.15
CA ILE A 72 -25.97 15.08 2.80
C ILE A 72 -26.27 16.54 2.43
N ARG A 73 -27.47 17.03 2.76
CA ARG A 73 -27.87 18.42 2.51
C ARG A 73 -27.03 19.42 3.33
N MET A 74 -26.77 19.14 4.59
CA MET A 74 -25.93 19.97 5.46
C MET A 74 -24.47 19.98 4.98
N GLU A 75 -23.91 18.83 4.61
CA GLU A 75 -22.58 18.73 4.02
C GLU A 75 -22.51 19.43 2.65
N PHE A 76 -23.52 19.29 1.82
CA PHE A 76 -23.58 19.93 0.50
C PHE A 76 -23.74 21.45 0.55
N LEU A 77 -24.42 21.98 1.56
CA LEU A 77 -24.56 23.41 1.79
C LEU A 77 -23.28 24.06 2.35
N ASN A 78 -22.46 23.29 3.07
CA ASN A 78 -21.20 23.76 3.66
C ASN A 78 -19.99 23.61 2.74
N THR A 79 -20.05 22.76 1.70
CA THR A 79 -18.98 22.57 0.73
C THR A 79 -19.44 22.99 -0.67
N ALA A 80 -19.27 24.26 -1.00
CA ALA A 80 -19.39 24.72 -2.39
C ALA A 80 -18.20 24.14 -3.18
N ILE A 81 -18.40 22.97 -3.79
CA ILE A 81 -17.38 22.37 -4.68
C ILE A 81 -17.22 23.29 -5.90
N ASP A 82 -16.05 23.90 -6.03
CA ASP A 82 -15.70 24.60 -7.26
C ASP A 82 -15.55 23.57 -8.40
N ARG A 83 -16.62 23.47 -9.24
CA ARG A 83 -16.65 22.56 -10.38
C ARG A 83 -15.50 22.78 -11.36
N LYS A 84 -15.03 24.03 -11.51
CA LYS A 84 -13.91 24.34 -12.41
C LYS A 84 -12.61 23.78 -11.85
N LEU A 85 -12.37 23.93 -10.56
CA LEU A 85 -11.22 23.35 -9.88
C LEU A 85 -11.26 21.82 -9.93
N LEU A 86 -12.43 21.21 -9.67
CA LEU A 86 -12.63 19.76 -9.74
C LEU A 86 -12.28 19.22 -11.13
N ILE A 87 -12.78 19.83 -12.21
CA ILE A 87 -12.49 19.41 -13.59
C ILE A 87 -10.98 19.52 -13.88
N LYS A 88 -10.33 20.62 -13.48
CA LYS A 88 -8.88 20.77 -13.65
C LYS A 88 -8.10 19.68 -12.91
N ALA A 89 -8.45 19.42 -11.65
CA ALA A 89 -7.81 18.40 -10.84
C ALA A 89 -7.99 16.99 -11.43
N LEU A 90 -9.21 16.62 -11.85
CA LEU A 90 -9.48 15.33 -12.49
C LEU A 90 -8.75 15.20 -13.84
N THR A 91 -8.66 16.27 -14.63
CA THR A 91 -7.90 16.27 -15.89
C THR A 91 -6.41 16.03 -15.62
N CYS A 92 -5.81 16.76 -14.67
CA CYS A 92 -4.42 16.56 -14.29
C CYS A 92 -4.16 15.15 -13.76
N LEU A 93 -5.05 14.62 -12.92
CA LEU A 93 -4.96 13.26 -12.43
C LEU A 93 -5.03 12.21 -13.56
N THR A 94 -5.94 12.41 -14.51
CA THR A 94 -6.07 11.52 -15.68
C THR A 94 -4.80 11.53 -16.53
N ILE A 95 -4.23 12.70 -16.79
CA ILE A 95 -2.96 12.84 -17.51
C ILE A 95 -1.84 12.16 -16.74
N ALA A 96 -1.74 12.34 -15.42
CA ALA A 96 -0.76 11.68 -14.59
C ALA A 96 -0.85 10.15 -14.69
N LEU A 97 -2.06 9.59 -14.62
CA LEU A 97 -2.31 8.14 -14.76
C LEU A 97 -1.88 7.64 -16.14
N ILE A 98 -2.18 8.37 -17.21
CA ILE A 98 -1.72 8.02 -18.57
C ILE A 98 -0.20 8.02 -18.64
N LEU A 99 0.48 9.02 -18.07
CA LEU A 99 1.93 9.11 -18.03
C LEU A 99 2.56 7.98 -17.20
N PHE A 100 1.93 7.52 -16.12
CA PHE A 100 2.39 6.34 -15.37
C PHE A 100 2.30 5.06 -16.18
N VAL A 101 1.19 4.84 -16.90
CA VAL A 101 1.02 3.66 -17.77
C VAL A 101 2.01 3.70 -18.95
N THR A 102 2.28 4.89 -19.50
CA THR A 102 3.22 5.08 -20.61
C THR A 102 4.69 5.27 -20.17
N GLN A 103 5.01 4.97 -18.91
CA GLN A 103 6.36 5.11 -18.34
C GLN A 103 7.44 4.40 -19.17
N THR A 104 7.13 3.22 -19.71
CA THR A 104 8.06 2.46 -20.58
C THR A 104 8.47 3.20 -21.86
N ILE A 105 7.59 4.08 -22.37
CA ILE A 105 7.81 4.90 -23.57
C ILE A 105 8.45 6.24 -23.18
N THR A 106 7.88 6.93 -22.19
CA THR A 106 8.30 8.28 -21.76
C THR A 106 9.60 8.28 -20.97
N LYS A 107 9.96 7.15 -20.35
CA LYS A 107 11.10 6.97 -19.44
C LYS A 107 11.11 7.95 -18.24
N LEU A 108 10.00 8.62 -17.98
CA LEU A 108 9.84 9.51 -16.84
C LEU A 108 9.62 8.70 -15.56
N SER A 109 10.34 9.04 -14.50
CA SER A 109 10.08 8.40 -13.20
C SER A 109 8.73 8.87 -12.62
N PRO A 110 8.01 7.99 -11.87
CA PRO A 110 6.71 8.36 -11.30
C PRO A 110 6.78 9.62 -10.42
N GLY A 111 7.85 9.81 -9.66
CA GLY A 111 8.05 11.00 -8.83
C GLY A 111 8.13 12.28 -9.66
N VAL A 112 8.84 12.25 -10.79
CA VAL A 112 8.94 13.40 -11.70
C VAL A 112 7.57 13.70 -12.32
N VAL A 113 6.83 12.69 -12.76
CA VAL A 113 5.48 12.86 -13.31
C VAL A 113 4.55 13.47 -12.26
N ALA A 114 4.56 12.97 -11.02
CA ALA A 114 3.72 13.49 -9.95
C ALA A 114 4.03 14.96 -9.64
N LEU A 115 5.31 15.32 -9.50
CA LEU A 115 5.75 16.69 -9.24
C LEU A 115 5.39 17.64 -10.41
N MET A 116 5.63 17.23 -11.66
CA MET A 116 5.26 18.03 -12.82
C MET A 116 3.76 18.30 -12.87
N MET A 117 2.94 17.27 -12.65
CA MET A 117 1.48 17.43 -12.68
C MET A 117 0.95 18.23 -11.50
N ALA A 118 1.56 18.10 -10.30
CA ALA A 118 1.24 18.95 -9.16
C ALA A 118 1.57 20.42 -9.43
N MET A 119 2.76 20.73 -9.93
CA MET A 119 3.15 22.09 -10.31
C MET A 119 2.25 22.66 -11.41
N PHE A 120 1.94 21.85 -12.41
CA PHE A 120 1.03 22.26 -13.49
C PHE A 120 -0.38 22.59 -12.93
N LEU A 121 -0.90 21.74 -12.04
CA LEU A 121 -2.19 21.99 -11.38
C LEU A 121 -2.15 23.27 -10.56
N LEU A 122 -1.11 23.53 -9.77
CA LEU A 122 -0.95 24.76 -9.00
C LEU A 122 -1.00 26.00 -9.91
N CYS A 123 -0.32 25.97 -11.06
CA CYS A 123 -0.32 27.08 -12.01
C CYS A 123 -1.71 27.37 -12.60
N ILE A 124 -2.49 26.33 -12.95
CA ILE A 124 -3.79 26.51 -13.60
C ILE A 124 -4.95 26.70 -12.62
N ALA A 125 -4.80 26.21 -11.38
CA ALA A 125 -5.85 26.24 -10.37
C ALA A 125 -6.01 27.62 -9.71
N LYS A 126 -4.97 28.46 -9.75
CA LYS A 126 -4.92 29.77 -9.07
C LYS A 126 -5.21 29.66 -7.57
N VAL A 127 -4.77 28.61 -6.95
CA VAL A 127 -4.84 28.39 -5.49
C VAL A 127 -3.63 29.02 -4.81
N ASP A 128 -3.78 29.32 -3.52
CA ASP A 128 -2.68 29.82 -2.73
C ASP A 128 -1.63 28.71 -2.52
N VAL A 129 -0.45 28.92 -3.09
CA VAL A 129 0.66 27.96 -3.05
C VAL A 129 1.18 27.78 -1.63
N GLU A 130 1.20 28.85 -0.82
CA GLU A 130 1.67 28.81 0.55
C GLU A 130 0.78 27.89 1.41
N HIS A 131 -0.54 28.04 1.25
CA HIS A 131 -1.50 27.15 1.91
C HIS A 131 -1.34 25.69 1.47
N MET A 132 -1.12 25.43 0.17
CA MET A 132 -0.91 24.07 -0.33
C MET A 132 0.39 23.45 0.18
N LEU A 133 1.45 24.22 0.34
CA LEU A 133 2.72 23.75 0.89
C LEU A 133 2.61 23.42 2.39
N GLN A 134 1.72 24.04 3.14
CA GLN A 134 1.46 23.72 4.55
C GLN A 134 0.76 22.35 4.70
N GLU A 135 -0.02 21.91 3.71
CA GLU A 135 -0.65 20.59 3.70
C GLU A 135 0.33 19.44 3.41
N VAL A 136 1.57 19.76 3.00
CA VAL A 136 2.61 18.75 2.77
C VAL A 136 3.13 18.23 4.12
N GLU A 137 3.15 16.92 4.28
CA GLU A 137 3.67 16.26 5.49
C GLU A 137 5.21 16.31 5.56
N TRP A 138 5.77 17.49 5.79
CA TRP A 138 7.22 17.70 5.87
C TRP A 138 7.91 16.80 6.90
N SER A 139 7.25 16.54 8.03
CA SER A 139 7.74 15.64 9.08
C SER A 139 7.99 14.23 8.54
N THR A 140 7.07 13.72 7.73
CA THR A 140 7.16 12.41 7.09
C THR A 140 8.29 12.36 6.07
N LEU A 141 8.45 13.42 5.26
CA LEU A 141 9.55 13.51 4.30
C LEU A 141 10.93 13.55 4.98
N LEU A 142 11.07 14.33 6.06
CA LEU A 142 12.31 14.40 6.83
C LEU A 142 12.61 13.08 7.55
N PHE A 143 11.58 12.42 8.07
CA PHE A 143 11.70 11.08 8.66
C PHE A 143 12.26 10.08 7.63
N PHE A 144 11.71 10.05 6.42
CA PHE A 144 12.22 9.16 5.36
C PHE A 144 13.64 9.50 4.94
N ALA A 145 13.98 10.80 4.82
CA ALA A 145 15.34 11.21 4.53
C ALA A 145 16.33 10.69 5.59
N GLY A 146 15.99 10.84 6.88
CA GLY A 146 16.79 10.30 7.98
C GLY A 146 16.92 8.78 7.93
N LEU A 147 15.83 8.09 7.62
CA LEU A 147 15.81 6.63 7.51
C LEU A 147 16.69 6.13 6.35
N PHE A 148 16.66 6.79 5.19
CA PHE A 148 17.55 6.45 4.07
C PHE A 148 19.02 6.63 4.42
N ILE A 149 19.35 7.66 5.21
CA ILE A 149 20.72 7.86 5.71
C ILE A 149 21.12 6.71 6.64
N LEU A 150 20.26 6.34 7.60
CA LEU A 150 20.55 5.23 8.52
C LEU A 150 20.75 3.89 7.78
N VAL A 151 19.87 3.57 6.84
CA VAL A 151 19.99 2.34 6.04
C VAL A 151 21.25 2.37 5.19
N GLY A 152 21.60 3.50 4.59
CA GLY A 152 22.85 3.68 3.85
C GLY A 152 24.09 3.46 4.71
N VAL A 153 24.09 3.91 5.97
CA VAL A 153 25.17 3.65 6.93
C VAL A 153 25.27 2.16 7.26
N LEU A 154 24.13 1.47 7.49
CA LEU A 154 24.12 0.04 7.77
C LEU A 154 24.63 -0.79 6.57
N GLU A 155 24.25 -0.40 5.36
CA GLU A 155 24.75 -0.99 4.11
C GLU A 155 26.26 -0.80 3.97
N HIS A 156 26.76 0.42 4.16
CA HIS A 156 28.21 0.71 4.09
C HIS A 156 29.04 0.01 5.17
N LYS A 157 28.45 -0.29 6.31
CA LYS A 157 29.09 -1.05 7.40
C LYS A 157 29.02 -2.57 7.24
N GLY A 158 28.43 -3.08 6.18
CA GLY A 158 28.29 -4.52 5.90
C GLY A 158 27.28 -5.24 6.82
N VAL A 159 26.50 -4.51 7.62
CA VAL A 159 25.50 -5.09 8.52
C VAL A 159 24.41 -5.78 7.72
N ILE A 160 24.02 -5.18 6.60
CA ILE A 160 22.96 -5.71 5.70
C ILE A 160 23.41 -7.01 5.04
N GLU A 161 24.63 -7.07 4.52
CA GLU A 161 25.20 -8.31 3.98
C GLU A 161 25.31 -9.38 5.05
N TRP A 162 25.72 -9.00 6.26
CA TRP A 162 25.79 -9.95 7.38
C TRP A 162 24.42 -10.55 7.69
N ILE A 163 23.36 -9.75 7.77
CA ILE A 163 21.96 -10.22 7.96
C ILE A 163 21.52 -11.11 6.80
N ALA A 164 21.77 -10.71 5.57
CA ALA A 164 21.40 -11.47 4.39
C ALA A 164 22.04 -12.86 4.40
N HIS A 165 23.37 -12.94 4.67
CA HIS A 165 24.10 -14.20 4.70
C HIS A 165 23.74 -15.08 5.89
N HIS A 166 23.57 -14.54 7.10
CA HIS A 166 23.37 -15.33 8.30
C HIS A 166 21.91 -15.69 8.59
N VAL A 167 20.98 -14.89 8.11
CA VAL A 167 19.55 -15.11 8.33
C VAL A 167 18.89 -15.71 7.10
N PHE A 168 19.01 -15.07 5.94
CA PHE A 168 18.23 -15.44 4.76
C PHE A 168 18.89 -16.50 3.89
N LEU A 169 20.21 -16.45 3.66
CA LEU A 169 20.89 -17.43 2.78
C LEU A 169 21.12 -18.80 3.46
N LYS A 170 21.10 -18.85 4.79
CA LYS A 170 21.13 -20.14 5.51
C LYS A 170 19.89 -21.01 5.31
N ILE A 171 18.79 -20.43 4.83
CA ILE A 171 17.50 -21.12 4.64
C ILE A 171 17.53 -22.08 3.45
N GLY A 172 18.64 -22.08 2.69
CA GLY A 172 18.89 -23.05 1.61
C GLY A 172 18.54 -22.49 0.21
N GLY A 173 19.24 -23.02 -0.80
CA GLY A 173 19.11 -22.58 -2.20
C GLY A 173 17.80 -22.94 -2.91
N ASN A 174 16.75 -23.35 -2.16
CA ASN A 174 15.45 -23.64 -2.75
C ASN A 174 14.67 -22.34 -3.02
N PRO A 175 14.36 -21.99 -4.29
CA PRO A 175 13.65 -20.77 -4.65
C PRO A 175 12.30 -20.59 -3.94
N TYR A 176 11.55 -21.67 -3.74
CA TYR A 176 10.25 -21.61 -3.04
C TYR A 176 10.40 -21.18 -1.59
N VAL A 177 11.38 -21.74 -0.89
CA VAL A 177 11.65 -21.40 0.52
C VAL A 177 12.10 -19.95 0.64
N MET A 178 12.97 -19.49 -0.27
CA MET A 178 13.41 -18.09 -0.30
C MET A 178 12.25 -17.11 -0.49
N VAL A 179 11.41 -17.34 -1.48
CA VAL A 179 10.25 -16.48 -1.80
C VAL A 179 9.26 -16.45 -0.63
N LEU A 180 8.92 -17.61 -0.07
CA LEU A 180 8.02 -17.69 1.06
C LEU A 180 8.61 -17.06 2.32
N THR A 181 9.90 -17.20 2.56
CA THR A 181 10.56 -16.54 3.69
C THR A 181 10.48 -15.03 3.56
N VAL A 182 10.82 -14.47 2.39
CA VAL A 182 10.71 -13.03 2.16
C VAL A 182 9.26 -12.56 2.36
N LEU A 183 8.28 -13.27 1.82
CA LEU A 183 6.86 -12.94 1.96
C LEU A 183 6.41 -12.93 3.43
N TRP A 184 6.66 -14.02 4.15
CA TRP A 184 6.15 -14.17 5.52
C TRP A 184 6.91 -13.32 6.53
N VAL A 185 8.24 -13.23 6.42
CA VAL A 185 9.03 -12.31 7.26
C VAL A 185 8.57 -10.87 7.02
N SER A 186 8.40 -10.48 5.76
CA SER A 186 7.89 -9.15 5.43
C SER A 186 6.48 -8.93 5.99
N GLY A 187 5.60 -9.91 5.87
CA GLY A 187 4.23 -9.83 6.36
C GLY A 187 4.14 -9.69 7.88
N ILE A 188 4.93 -10.47 8.61
CA ILE A 188 4.92 -10.45 10.08
C ILE A 188 5.59 -9.18 10.60
N VAL A 189 6.80 -8.87 10.13
CA VAL A 189 7.58 -7.75 10.67
C VAL A 189 6.94 -6.41 10.30
N SER A 190 6.48 -6.24 9.05
CA SER A 190 5.75 -5.05 8.61
C SER A 190 4.42 -4.85 9.35
N GLY A 191 3.85 -5.91 9.90
CA GLY A 191 2.64 -5.82 10.72
C GLY A 191 2.84 -5.11 12.06
N PHE A 192 4.05 -5.10 12.59
CA PHE A 192 4.41 -4.45 13.85
C PHE A 192 5.27 -3.19 13.68
N LEU A 193 5.98 -3.10 12.56
CA LEU A 193 6.71 -1.91 12.15
C LEU A 193 5.95 -1.27 10.98
N ASP A 194 6.05 0.04 10.86
CA ASP A 194 5.52 0.72 9.68
C ASP A 194 6.11 0.09 8.40
N ASN A 195 5.25 -0.17 7.39
CA ASN A 195 5.62 -0.86 6.17
C ASN A 195 6.67 -0.13 5.34
N ILE A 196 6.79 1.17 5.48
CA ILE A 196 7.74 2.00 4.73
C ILE A 196 9.18 1.80 5.22
N PRO A 197 9.52 2.07 6.52
CA PRO A 197 10.84 1.83 7.05
C PRO A 197 11.29 0.38 6.91
N PHE A 198 10.38 -0.56 7.12
CA PHE A 198 10.66 -1.97 6.91
C PHE A 198 11.09 -2.25 5.46
N THR A 199 10.33 -1.76 4.47
CA THR A 199 10.64 -1.98 3.05
C THR A 199 12.00 -1.39 2.67
N ILE A 200 12.32 -0.18 3.14
CA ILE A 200 13.62 0.47 2.88
C ILE A 200 14.78 -0.41 3.36
N THR A 201 14.64 -1.01 4.54
CA THR A 201 15.68 -1.89 5.12
C THR A 201 15.79 -3.23 4.39
N MET A 202 14.69 -3.75 3.87
CA MET A 202 14.66 -5.05 3.17
C MET A 202 15.19 -4.99 1.74
N ILE A 203 15.13 -3.84 1.07
CA ILE A 203 15.60 -3.72 -0.33
C ILE A 203 17.06 -4.17 -0.51
N PRO A 204 18.05 -3.66 0.25
CA PRO A 204 19.42 -4.12 0.09
C PRO A 204 19.59 -5.61 0.45
N ILE A 205 18.85 -6.12 1.45
CA ILE A 205 18.86 -7.55 1.80
C ILE A 205 18.40 -8.41 0.61
N VAL A 206 17.26 -8.05 0.00
CA VAL A 206 16.72 -8.76 -1.18
C VAL A 206 17.67 -8.69 -2.37
N LYS A 207 18.38 -7.56 -2.59
CA LYS A 207 19.42 -7.47 -3.62
C LYS A 207 20.52 -8.50 -3.43
N VAL A 208 21.09 -8.58 -2.22
CA VAL A 208 22.12 -9.58 -1.90
C VAL A 208 21.58 -11.01 -2.09
N MET A 209 20.32 -11.27 -1.71
CA MET A 209 19.70 -12.58 -1.93
C MET A 209 19.57 -12.94 -3.41
N MET A 210 19.22 -11.96 -4.26
CA MET A 210 19.10 -12.18 -5.70
C MET A 210 20.45 -12.40 -6.38
N GLU A 211 21.51 -11.76 -5.90
CA GLU A 211 22.88 -11.97 -6.41
C GLU A 211 23.43 -13.33 -6.02
N ALA A 212 23.10 -13.81 -4.80
CA ALA A 212 23.58 -15.10 -4.30
C ALA A 212 22.82 -16.32 -4.83
N SER A 213 21.59 -16.12 -5.28
CA SER A 213 20.73 -17.20 -5.81
C SER A 213 19.87 -16.66 -6.94
N PRO A 214 20.11 -17.05 -8.20
CA PRO A 214 19.33 -16.58 -9.33
C PRO A 214 17.89 -17.11 -9.23
N VAL A 215 17.01 -16.29 -8.67
CA VAL A 215 15.57 -16.55 -8.65
C VAL A 215 14.95 -15.85 -9.86
N PRO A 216 14.12 -16.53 -10.69
CA PRO A 216 13.62 -15.96 -11.92
C PRO A 216 12.73 -14.72 -11.69
N ASN A 217 12.76 -13.79 -12.66
CA ASN A 217 11.74 -12.78 -12.91
C ASN A 217 11.38 -11.83 -11.74
N ASN A 218 12.36 -11.31 -10.99
CA ASN A 218 12.11 -10.31 -9.93
C ASN A 218 11.11 -10.76 -8.84
N ILE A 219 10.86 -12.06 -8.69
CA ILE A 219 9.82 -12.60 -7.82
C ILE A 219 10.00 -12.23 -6.34
N LEU A 220 11.26 -12.06 -5.89
CA LEU A 220 11.54 -11.61 -4.52
C LEU A 220 11.04 -10.18 -4.25
N TRP A 221 11.01 -9.32 -5.28
CA TRP A 221 10.40 -7.99 -5.17
C TRP A 221 8.89 -8.06 -5.02
N TRP A 222 8.25 -9.00 -5.72
CA TRP A 222 6.82 -9.24 -5.58
C TRP A 222 6.50 -9.84 -4.20
N ALA A 223 7.34 -10.74 -3.69
CA ALA A 223 7.20 -11.29 -2.34
C ALA A 223 7.35 -10.20 -1.28
N LEU A 224 8.35 -9.32 -1.40
CA LEU A 224 8.55 -8.18 -0.51
C LEU A 224 7.35 -7.21 -0.55
N SER A 225 6.90 -6.84 -1.75
CA SER A 225 5.76 -5.95 -1.94
C SER A 225 4.49 -6.49 -1.31
N LEU A 226 4.09 -7.73 -1.65
CA LEU A 226 2.89 -8.38 -1.10
C LEU A 226 3.01 -8.56 0.43
N GLY A 227 4.18 -8.99 0.91
CA GLY A 227 4.43 -9.16 2.33
C GLY A 227 4.32 -7.85 3.09
N ALA A 228 5.03 -6.80 2.67
CA ALA A 228 5.04 -5.51 3.34
C ALA A 228 3.65 -4.83 3.33
N CYS A 229 2.98 -4.78 2.17
CA CYS A 229 1.70 -4.11 2.05
C CYS A 229 0.56 -4.87 2.76
N PHE A 230 0.49 -6.20 2.65
CA PHE A 230 -0.53 -6.97 3.35
C PHE A 230 -0.22 -7.12 4.84
N GLY A 231 1.06 -7.26 5.19
CA GLY A 231 1.51 -7.28 6.58
C GLY A 231 1.17 -6.01 7.34
N GLY A 232 1.31 -4.85 6.71
CA GLY A 232 0.93 -3.56 7.28
C GLY A 232 -0.52 -3.48 7.77
N ASN A 233 -1.40 -4.36 7.30
CA ASN A 233 -2.78 -4.43 7.79
C ASN A 233 -2.93 -5.15 9.14
N LEU A 234 -1.89 -5.83 9.66
CA LEU A 234 -1.98 -6.66 10.87
C LEU A 234 -2.31 -5.84 12.12
N THR A 235 -1.70 -4.67 12.26
CA THR A 235 -1.91 -3.79 13.42
C THR A 235 -2.25 -2.36 12.99
N MET A 236 -2.72 -1.55 13.94
CA MET A 236 -2.99 -0.13 13.68
C MET A 236 -1.74 0.64 13.22
N ILE A 237 -0.57 0.29 13.75
CA ILE A 237 0.71 0.98 13.49
C ILE A 237 1.47 0.41 12.29
N GLY A 238 1.04 -0.71 11.73
CA GLY A 238 1.69 -1.33 10.58
C GLY A 238 1.56 -0.56 9.26
N ALA A 239 0.60 0.36 9.19
CA ALA A 239 0.46 1.30 8.09
C ALA A 239 -0.23 2.59 8.54
N SER A 240 0.21 3.74 8.05
CA SER A 240 -0.37 5.05 8.37
C SER A 240 -1.86 5.16 8.02
N ALA A 241 -2.31 4.50 6.96
CA ALA A 241 -3.72 4.43 6.56
C ALA A 241 -4.63 3.83 7.66
N ASN A 242 -4.13 2.88 8.45
CA ASN A 242 -4.87 2.27 9.56
C ASN A 242 -5.08 3.28 10.69
N ILE A 243 -4.03 4.05 11.04
CA ILE A 243 -4.09 5.08 12.06
C ILE A 243 -5.12 6.14 11.68
N VAL A 244 -5.09 6.61 10.43
CA VAL A 244 -6.06 7.59 9.91
C VAL A 244 -7.48 7.03 9.98
N SER A 245 -7.69 5.78 9.53
CA SER A 245 -9.02 5.14 9.54
C SER A 245 -9.58 5.02 10.97
N VAL A 246 -8.76 4.62 11.94
CA VAL A 246 -9.16 4.54 13.36
C VAL A 246 -9.41 5.94 13.94
N GLY A 247 -8.61 6.93 13.52
CA GLY A 247 -8.82 8.34 13.89
C GLY A 247 -10.18 8.87 13.43
N ILE A 248 -10.57 8.59 12.19
CA ILE A 248 -11.88 8.94 11.65
C ILE A 248 -13.01 8.20 12.39
N ALA A 249 -12.85 6.90 12.67
CA ALA A 249 -13.81 6.14 13.45
C ALA A 249 -14.05 6.77 14.82
N LYS A 250 -12.97 7.20 15.50
CA LYS A 250 -13.05 7.90 16.80
C LYS A 250 -13.82 9.23 16.72
N GLN A 251 -13.65 10.01 15.63
CA GLN A 251 -14.45 11.22 15.40
C GLN A 251 -15.94 10.91 15.25
N CYS A 252 -16.27 9.72 14.74
CA CYS A 252 -17.65 9.21 14.64
C CYS A 252 -18.13 8.52 15.93
N ASN A 253 -17.46 8.72 17.09
CA ASN A 253 -17.74 8.09 18.37
C ASN A 253 -17.60 6.55 18.39
N VAL A 254 -16.84 5.97 17.45
CA VAL A 254 -16.50 4.55 17.42
C VAL A 254 -15.06 4.39 17.92
N ASN A 255 -14.90 3.89 19.15
CA ASN A 255 -13.58 3.62 19.72
C ASN A 255 -13.16 2.19 19.37
N ILE A 256 -12.06 2.05 18.64
CA ILE A 256 -11.47 0.77 18.28
C ILE A 256 -10.17 0.63 19.08
N SER A 257 -10.05 -0.40 19.91
CA SER A 257 -8.84 -0.68 20.66
C SER A 257 -7.78 -1.38 19.76
N PHE A 258 -6.50 -1.26 20.15
CA PHE A 258 -5.40 -1.90 19.41
C PHE A 258 -5.61 -3.42 19.24
N PHE A 259 -5.97 -4.10 20.33
CA PHE A 259 -6.18 -5.55 20.29
C PHE A 259 -7.45 -5.96 19.52
N GLU A 260 -8.49 -5.15 19.56
CA GLU A 260 -9.71 -5.39 18.78
C GLU A 260 -9.45 -5.27 17.28
N PHE A 261 -8.71 -4.23 16.87
CA PHE A 261 -8.24 -4.07 15.50
C PHE A 261 -7.41 -5.28 15.09
N MET A 262 -6.36 -5.62 15.85
CA MET A 262 -5.46 -6.71 15.55
C MET A 262 -6.18 -8.07 15.46
N LYS A 263 -7.13 -8.36 16.34
CA LYS A 263 -7.91 -9.61 16.32
C LYS A 263 -8.67 -9.81 15.01
N THR A 264 -9.25 -8.75 14.48
CA THR A 264 -9.98 -8.80 13.20
C THR A 264 -9.02 -8.81 12.01
N SER A 265 -8.01 -7.96 12.06
CA SER A 265 -7.05 -7.79 10.97
C SER A 265 -6.09 -8.97 10.82
N ALA A 266 -5.74 -9.65 11.90
CA ALA A 266 -4.84 -10.82 11.84
C ALA A 266 -5.37 -11.93 10.94
N LEU A 267 -6.67 -12.23 11.03
CA LEU A 267 -7.29 -13.25 10.17
C LEU A 267 -7.21 -12.84 8.69
N ILE A 268 -7.50 -11.57 8.39
CA ILE A 268 -7.45 -11.03 7.03
C ILE A 268 -6.01 -11.05 6.52
N THR A 269 -5.05 -10.62 7.34
CA THR A 269 -3.63 -10.60 6.98
C THR A 269 -3.09 -12.01 6.69
N ILE A 270 -3.38 -12.98 7.56
CA ILE A 270 -2.97 -14.38 7.34
C ILE A 270 -3.59 -14.91 6.04
N MET A 271 -4.88 -14.68 5.81
CA MET A 271 -5.57 -15.13 4.60
C MET A 271 -4.93 -14.51 3.33
N THR A 272 -4.65 -13.21 3.33
CA THR A 272 -4.04 -12.54 2.18
C THR A 272 -2.59 -13.00 1.94
N LEU A 273 -1.81 -13.28 3.00
CA LEU A 273 -0.48 -13.86 2.88
C LEU A 273 -0.52 -15.30 2.35
N VAL A 274 -1.51 -16.12 2.74
CA VAL A 274 -1.71 -17.46 2.20
C VAL A 274 -2.05 -17.40 0.71
N ILE A 275 -2.96 -16.52 0.30
CA ILE A 275 -3.29 -16.33 -1.13
C ILE A 275 -2.05 -15.90 -1.91
N SER A 276 -1.25 -14.98 -1.36
CA SER A 276 0.01 -14.53 -1.95
C SER A 276 1.04 -15.68 -2.04
N SER A 277 1.11 -16.53 -1.03
CA SER A 277 1.98 -17.72 -1.04
C SER A 277 1.62 -18.67 -2.17
N ILE A 278 0.35 -18.99 -2.33
CA ILE A 278 -0.13 -19.86 -3.41
C ILE A 278 0.18 -19.23 -4.77
N TYR A 279 -0.10 -17.94 -4.94
CA TYR A 279 0.16 -17.22 -6.19
C TYR A 279 1.65 -17.23 -6.55
N LEU A 280 2.54 -16.89 -5.60
CA LEU A 280 3.98 -16.86 -5.85
C LEU A 280 4.56 -18.25 -6.11
N CYS A 281 4.06 -19.30 -5.44
CA CYS A 281 4.45 -20.67 -5.73
C CYS A 281 4.04 -21.11 -7.14
N LEU A 282 2.82 -20.78 -7.57
CA LEU A 282 2.35 -21.05 -8.94
C LEU A 282 3.14 -20.25 -9.97
N TYR A 283 3.43 -18.99 -9.68
CA TYR A 283 4.26 -18.15 -10.55
C TYR A 283 5.66 -18.75 -10.73
N LEU A 284 6.28 -19.21 -9.64
CA LEU A 284 7.57 -19.89 -9.68
C LEU A 284 7.53 -21.19 -10.50
N TRP A 285 6.49 -22.00 -10.30
CA TRP A 285 6.30 -23.26 -11.02
C TRP A 285 6.19 -23.08 -12.54
N VAL A 286 5.57 -21.99 -12.99
CA VAL A 286 5.46 -21.65 -14.42
C VAL A 286 6.75 -21.04 -14.97
N SER A 287 7.59 -20.42 -14.10
CA SER A 287 8.81 -19.71 -14.51
C SER A 287 10.08 -20.57 -14.47
N LEU A 288 10.07 -21.70 -13.75
CA LEU A 288 11.13 -22.69 -13.69
C LEU A 288 10.91 -23.79 -14.74
#